data_de51f120c711aa385916b57eeeea2519
#
_entry.id   de51f120c711aa385916b57eeeea2519
#
_cell.length_a   1.000
_cell.length_b   1.000
_cell.length_c   1.000
_cell.angle_alpha   90.00
_cell.angle_beta   90.00
_cell.angle_gamma   90.00
#
_symmetry.space_group_name_H-M   'P 1'
#
loop_
_entity.id
_entity.type
_entity.pdbx_description
1 polymer ?
#
loop_
_entity_poly.entity_id
_entity_poly.type
_entity_poly.pdbx_seq_one_letter_code
_entity_poly.pdbx_strand_id
1 'polypeptide(L)'
;MCRNLYEEYLFTLDREYLQEIFPVLEEHARFCSNMLQKTDKGLAVVPATSPENCFLDQGEAVPVALYTENTLAIIRNLFRDYLEACEVLKKEGALSGTIREQLPAIVLTQLGSDGRILEWNEEFTEVEVEHRHL
;
A
#
# COMPACT_ATOMS: atom_id res chain seq x y z
N MET A 1 8.87 7.42 -0.83
CA MET A 1 9.06 8.77 -1.41
C MET A 1 7.82 9.65 -1.24
N CYS A 2 6.66 9.36 -1.85
CA CYS A 2 5.47 10.22 -1.72
C CYS A 2 5.01 10.44 -0.27
N ARG A 3 5.10 9.43 0.58
CA ARG A 3 4.80 9.57 2.01
C ARG A 3 5.65 10.66 2.69
N ASN A 4 6.96 10.71 2.41
CA ASN A 4 7.85 11.72 3.00
C ASN A 4 7.48 13.14 2.55
N LEU A 5 7.11 13.31 1.26
CA LEU A 5 6.63 14.60 0.77
C LEU A 5 5.34 15.03 1.48
N TYR A 6 4.40 14.10 1.65
CA TYR A 6 3.15 14.40 2.33
C TYR A 6 3.36 14.65 3.83
N GLU A 7 4.29 13.95 4.49
CA GLU A 7 4.66 14.19 5.88
C GLU A 7 5.20 15.62 6.09
N GLU A 8 5.99 16.14 5.18
CA GLU A 8 6.44 17.54 5.26
C GLU A 8 5.25 18.50 5.29
N TYR A 9 4.23 18.26 4.44
CA TYR A 9 2.99 19.02 4.51
C TYR A 9 2.30 18.87 5.87
N LEU A 10 2.22 17.67 6.43
CA LEU A 10 1.58 17.44 7.74
C LEU A 10 2.26 18.21 8.89
N PHE A 11 3.58 18.38 8.83
CA PHE A 11 4.32 19.17 9.83
C PHE A 11 4.21 20.67 9.64
N THR A 12 4.14 21.14 8.40
CA THR A 12 4.16 22.56 8.07
C THR A 12 2.78 23.15 7.88
N LEU A 13 1.82 22.34 7.44
CA LEU A 13 0.49 22.74 6.95
C LEU A 13 0.56 23.78 5.81
N ASP A 14 1.70 23.81 5.10
CA ASP A 14 1.92 24.69 3.97
C ASP A 14 1.10 24.23 2.76
N ARG A 15 0.06 25.00 2.45
CA ARG A 15 -0.85 24.70 1.35
C ARG A 15 -0.23 24.94 -0.03
N GLU A 16 0.70 25.87 -0.15
CA GLU A 16 1.40 26.12 -1.41
C GLU A 16 2.32 24.95 -1.72
N TYR A 17 3.07 24.48 -0.72
CA TYR A 17 3.86 23.26 -0.83
C TYR A 17 3.00 22.03 -1.20
N LEU A 18 1.85 21.84 -0.53
CA LEU A 18 0.94 20.75 -0.89
C LEU A 18 0.48 20.84 -2.35
N GLN A 19 0.22 22.06 -2.85
CA GLN A 19 -0.18 22.26 -4.24
C GLN A 19 0.95 21.93 -5.22
N GLU A 20 2.19 22.19 -4.85
CA GLU A 20 3.38 21.85 -5.64
C GLU A 20 3.58 20.33 -5.74
N ILE A 21 3.45 19.58 -4.63
CA ILE A 21 3.64 18.12 -4.63
C ILE A 21 2.41 17.33 -5.11
N PHE A 22 1.23 17.96 -5.20
CA PHE A 22 -0.02 17.30 -5.54
C PHE A 22 0.04 16.50 -6.84
N PRO A 23 0.63 16.98 -7.96
CA PRO A 23 0.74 16.18 -9.18
C PRO A 23 1.51 14.88 -8.99
N VAL A 24 2.54 14.87 -8.13
CA VAL A 24 3.32 13.66 -7.81
C VAL A 24 2.47 12.66 -7.04
N LEU A 25 1.69 13.12 -6.06
CA LEU A 25 0.76 12.27 -5.31
C LEU A 25 -0.32 11.69 -6.23
N GLU A 26 -0.89 12.51 -7.10
CA GLU A 26 -1.95 12.12 -8.04
C GLU A 26 -1.47 11.04 -9.01
N GLU A 27 -0.33 11.24 -9.67
CA GLU A 27 0.21 10.27 -10.64
C GLU A 27 0.62 8.95 -9.96
N HIS A 28 1.18 9.02 -8.75
CA HIS A 28 1.49 7.81 -7.98
C HIS A 28 0.22 7.07 -7.54
N ALA A 29 -0.80 7.80 -7.09
CA ALA A 29 -2.10 7.22 -6.75
C ALA A 29 -2.76 6.57 -7.97
N ARG A 30 -2.70 7.23 -9.15
CA ARG A 30 -3.18 6.69 -10.43
C ARG A 30 -2.45 5.40 -10.81
N PHE A 31 -1.13 5.38 -10.71
CA PHE A 31 -0.31 4.21 -10.98
C PHE A 31 -0.71 3.04 -10.08
N CYS A 32 -0.77 3.25 -8.76
CA CYS A 32 -1.16 2.21 -7.80
C CYS A 32 -2.60 1.74 -8.01
N SER A 33 -3.53 2.65 -8.32
CA SER A 33 -4.92 2.30 -8.63
C SER A 33 -5.03 1.34 -9.82
N ASN A 34 -4.22 1.55 -10.86
CA ASN A 34 -4.20 0.70 -12.05
C ASN A 34 -3.51 -0.66 -11.81
N MET A 35 -2.67 -0.79 -10.79
CA MET A 35 -2.02 -2.05 -10.44
C MET A 35 -2.93 -2.99 -9.65
N LEU A 36 -4.00 -2.49 -9.03
CA LEU A 36 -4.88 -3.29 -8.20
C LEU A 36 -5.69 -4.27 -9.07
N GLN A 37 -5.67 -5.53 -8.68
CA GLN A 37 -6.41 -6.63 -9.29
C GLN A 37 -7.37 -7.25 -8.27
N LYS A 38 -8.46 -7.82 -8.76
CA LYS A 38 -9.45 -8.49 -7.92
C LYS A 38 -8.94 -9.87 -7.52
N THR A 39 -8.94 -10.15 -6.23
CA THR A 39 -8.70 -11.48 -5.65
C THR A 39 -9.95 -11.97 -4.93
N ASP A 40 -9.92 -13.17 -4.38
CA ASP A 40 -10.98 -13.73 -3.54
C ASP A 40 -11.18 -12.96 -2.22
N LYS A 41 -10.12 -12.31 -1.72
CA LYS A 41 -10.12 -11.56 -0.44
C LYS A 41 -10.31 -10.04 -0.62
N GLY A 42 -10.28 -9.52 -1.85
CA GLY A 42 -10.39 -8.09 -2.14
C GLY A 42 -9.45 -7.62 -3.25
N LEU A 43 -9.16 -6.33 -3.31
CA LEU A 43 -8.20 -5.76 -4.25
C LEU A 43 -6.77 -5.90 -3.72
N ALA A 44 -5.85 -6.32 -4.57
CA ALA A 44 -4.43 -6.44 -4.25
C ALA A 44 -3.55 -6.22 -5.49
N VAL A 45 -2.26 -5.96 -5.28
CA VAL A 45 -1.24 -6.03 -6.34
C VAL A 45 -0.77 -7.47 -6.45
N VAL A 46 -0.91 -8.04 -7.64
CA VAL A 46 -0.64 -9.47 -7.91
C VAL A 46 0.23 -9.62 -9.18
N PRO A 47 1.35 -10.35 -9.11
CA PRO A 47 2.02 -10.87 -7.92
C PRO A 47 2.81 -9.79 -7.18
N ALA A 48 3.26 -10.09 -5.94
CA ALA A 48 4.08 -9.18 -5.16
C ALA A 48 5.22 -9.91 -4.44
N THR A 49 6.25 -9.14 -4.06
CA THR A 49 7.35 -9.60 -3.22
C THR A 49 7.36 -8.82 -1.92
N SER A 50 7.69 -9.46 -0.81
CA SER A 50 8.04 -8.74 0.41
C SER A 50 9.49 -8.32 0.34
N PRO A 51 9.82 -7.04 0.60
CA PRO A 51 11.20 -6.58 0.49
C PRO A 51 12.12 -7.40 1.38
N GLU A 52 13.09 -8.02 0.70
CA GLU A 52 14.25 -8.76 1.19
C GLU A 52 13.97 -10.05 1.96
N ASN A 53 12.71 -10.49 2.12
CA ASN A 53 12.40 -11.77 2.74
C ASN A 53 11.80 -12.78 1.76
N CYS A 54 11.97 -14.07 2.08
CA CYS A 54 11.39 -15.20 1.38
C CYS A 54 10.62 -16.09 2.37
N PHE A 55 9.74 -16.89 1.84
CA PHE A 55 9.09 -17.97 2.58
C PHE A 55 9.47 -19.33 2.00
N LEU A 56 9.27 -20.39 2.78
CA LEU A 56 9.47 -21.78 2.33
C LEU A 56 8.20 -22.31 1.67
N ASP A 57 8.33 -22.74 0.42
CA ASP A 57 7.33 -23.56 -0.26
C ASP A 57 7.97 -24.85 -0.73
N GLN A 58 7.44 -26.00 -0.27
CA GLN A 58 7.99 -27.34 -0.54
C GLN A 58 9.49 -27.49 -0.25
N GLY A 59 10.02 -26.71 0.70
CA GLY A 59 11.43 -26.72 1.10
C GLY A 59 12.33 -25.78 0.31
N GLU A 60 11.80 -25.08 -0.68
CA GLU A 60 12.52 -24.07 -1.48
C GLU A 60 12.16 -22.66 -1.00
N ALA A 61 13.15 -21.74 -1.05
CA ALA A 61 12.93 -20.33 -0.72
C ALA A 61 12.24 -19.61 -1.88
N VAL A 62 11.06 -19.06 -1.64
CA VAL A 62 10.24 -18.38 -2.65
C VAL A 62 10.07 -16.91 -2.27
N PRO A 63 10.48 -15.95 -3.14
CA PRO A 63 10.35 -14.52 -2.87
C PRO A 63 9.01 -13.92 -3.34
N VAL A 64 8.23 -14.63 -4.15
CA VAL A 64 7.02 -14.11 -4.82
C VAL A 64 5.76 -14.75 -4.23
N ALA A 65 4.86 -13.92 -3.76
CA ALA A 65 3.55 -14.32 -3.25
C ALA A 65 2.41 -13.77 -4.10
N LEU A 66 1.18 -14.18 -3.80
CA LEU A 66 0.00 -13.61 -4.44
C LEU A 66 -0.08 -12.10 -4.18
N TYR A 67 0.07 -11.68 -2.91
CA TYR A 67 0.24 -10.29 -2.49
C TYR A 67 0.99 -10.24 -1.15
N THR A 68 1.47 -9.04 -0.77
CA THR A 68 2.18 -8.80 0.48
C THR A 68 1.57 -7.65 1.26
N GLU A 69 1.56 -7.72 2.59
CA GLU A 69 1.02 -6.66 3.44
C GLU A 69 1.79 -5.34 3.28
N ASN A 70 3.12 -5.40 3.16
CA ASN A 70 3.93 -4.21 2.95
C ASN A 70 3.45 -3.39 1.73
N THR A 71 3.25 -4.04 0.58
CA THR A 71 2.74 -3.37 -0.63
C THR A 71 1.35 -2.77 -0.40
N LEU A 72 0.44 -3.54 0.22
CA LEU A 72 -0.92 -3.09 0.47
C LEU A 72 -0.99 -1.94 1.49
N ALA A 73 -0.16 -1.97 2.53
CA ALA A 73 -0.07 -0.90 3.52
C ALA A 73 0.41 0.42 2.90
N ILE A 74 1.43 0.36 2.03
CA ILE A 74 1.93 1.53 1.29
C ILE A 74 0.83 2.13 0.42
N ILE A 75 0.08 1.31 -0.31
CA ILE A 75 -1.00 1.77 -1.19
C ILE A 75 -2.15 2.37 -0.37
N ARG A 76 -2.57 1.72 0.72
CA ARG A 76 -3.62 2.26 1.60
C ARG A 76 -3.23 3.63 2.17
N ASN A 77 -1.97 3.80 2.58
CA ASN A 77 -1.48 5.09 3.07
C ASN A 77 -1.46 6.16 1.97
N LEU A 78 -0.91 5.82 0.79
CA LEU A 78 -0.89 6.74 -0.36
C LEU A 78 -2.30 7.19 -0.75
N PHE A 79 -3.27 6.29 -0.77
CA PHE A 79 -4.64 6.62 -1.14
C PHE A 79 -5.31 7.55 -0.12
N ARG A 80 -5.04 7.35 1.18
CA ARG A 80 -5.53 8.27 2.23
C ARG A 80 -4.89 9.65 2.08
N ASP A 81 -3.56 9.70 1.94
CA ASP A 81 -2.82 10.95 1.77
C ASP A 81 -3.31 11.73 0.52
N TYR A 82 -3.53 11.04 -0.60
CA TYR A 82 -4.06 11.64 -1.82
C TYR A 82 -5.48 12.17 -1.65
N LEU A 83 -6.38 11.39 -1.04
CA LEU A 83 -7.76 11.83 -0.81
C LEU A 83 -7.82 13.03 0.13
N GLU A 84 -7.03 13.05 1.19
CA GLU A 84 -6.92 14.19 2.10
C GLU A 84 -6.38 15.44 1.39
N ALA A 85 -5.35 15.26 0.54
CA ALA A 85 -4.83 16.34 -0.29
C ALA A 85 -5.90 16.90 -1.25
N CYS A 86 -6.72 16.02 -1.86
CA CYS A 86 -7.85 16.44 -2.69
C CYS A 86 -8.84 17.31 -1.90
N GLU A 87 -9.19 16.92 -0.68
CA GLU A 87 -10.11 17.67 0.18
C GLU A 87 -9.55 19.05 0.55
N VAL A 88 -8.29 19.08 1.01
CA VAL A 88 -7.60 20.33 1.39
C VAL A 88 -7.50 21.30 0.20
N LEU A 89 -7.13 20.79 -0.97
CA LEU A 89 -6.93 21.61 -2.17
C LEU A 89 -8.23 21.86 -2.96
N LYS A 90 -9.33 21.16 -2.60
CA LYS A 90 -10.60 21.14 -3.35
C LYS A 90 -10.42 20.69 -4.80
N LYS A 91 -9.61 19.65 -5.00
CA LYS A 91 -9.29 19.04 -6.30
C LYS A 91 -9.91 17.64 -6.43
N GLU A 92 -11.22 17.58 -6.36
CA GLU A 92 -11.96 16.34 -6.59
C GLU A 92 -12.09 16.04 -8.08
N GLY A 93 -12.04 14.75 -8.46
CA GLY A 93 -12.12 14.31 -9.84
C GLY A 93 -12.42 12.81 -9.98
N ALA A 94 -12.35 12.30 -11.20
CA ALA A 94 -12.65 10.89 -11.50
C ALA A 94 -11.72 9.94 -10.71
N LEU A 95 -10.44 10.27 -10.57
CA LEU A 95 -9.48 9.43 -9.84
C LEU A 95 -9.80 9.37 -8.35
N SER A 96 -10.14 10.49 -7.71
CA SER A 96 -10.51 10.49 -6.29
C SER A 96 -11.78 9.68 -6.05
N GLY A 97 -12.74 9.72 -6.97
CA GLY A 97 -13.92 8.86 -6.95
C GLY A 97 -13.56 7.37 -7.00
N THR A 98 -12.76 6.97 -7.98
CA THR A 98 -12.27 5.59 -8.11
C THR A 98 -11.53 5.11 -6.86
N ILE A 99 -10.64 5.94 -6.31
CA ILE A 99 -9.85 5.58 -5.12
C ILE A 99 -10.74 5.46 -3.86
N ARG A 100 -11.79 6.28 -3.72
CA ARG A 100 -12.77 6.14 -2.62
C ARG A 100 -13.48 4.78 -2.66
N GLU A 101 -13.76 4.26 -3.86
CA GLU A 101 -14.34 2.93 -4.03
C GLU A 101 -13.33 1.80 -3.81
N GLN A 102 -12.11 1.97 -4.28
CA GLN A 102 -11.04 0.96 -4.16
C GLN A 102 -10.51 0.81 -2.74
N LEU A 103 -10.29 1.91 -2.03
CA LEU A 103 -9.63 1.90 -0.71
C LEU A 103 -10.27 0.94 0.30
N PRO A 104 -11.60 0.92 0.50
CA PRO A 104 -12.24 -0.05 1.40
C PRO A 104 -12.26 -1.49 0.85
N ALA A 105 -12.04 -1.66 -0.46
CA ALA A 105 -11.99 -2.97 -1.11
C ALA A 105 -10.59 -3.60 -1.13
N ILE A 106 -9.54 -2.86 -0.78
CA ILE A 106 -8.19 -3.42 -0.63
C ILE A 106 -8.20 -4.45 0.51
N VAL A 107 -7.56 -5.60 0.27
CA VAL A 107 -7.40 -6.65 1.28
C VAL A 107 -6.94 -6.03 2.60
N LEU A 108 -7.65 -6.37 3.67
CA LEU A 108 -7.33 -5.88 5.02
C LEU A 108 -6.12 -6.62 5.60
N THR A 109 -5.38 -5.93 6.48
CA THR A 109 -4.31 -6.52 7.28
C THR A 109 -4.80 -7.78 7.99
N GLN A 110 -4.10 -8.88 7.82
CA GLN A 110 -4.41 -10.18 8.43
C GLN A 110 -3.41 -10.50 9.53
N LEU A 111 -3.88 -11.23 10.53
CA LEU A 111 -3.04 -11.71 11.63
C LEU A 111 -2.82 -13.21 11.50
N GLY A 112 -1.61 -13.66 11.74
CA GLY A 112 -1.24 -15.06 11.85
C GLY A 112 -1.73 -15.71 13.15
N SER A 113 -1.49 -16.99 13.27
CA SER A 113 -1.88 -17.81 14.42
C SER A 113 -1.22 -17.36 15.74
N ASP A 114 -0.08 -16.69 15.64
CA ASP A 114 0.68 -16.12 16.77
C ASP A 114 0.32 -14.65 17.08
N GLY A 115 -0.63 -14.05 16.33
CA GLY A 115 -1.09 -12.68 16.51
C GLY A 115 -0.21 -11.62 15.82
N ARG A 116 0.85 -12.01 15.10
CA ARG A 116 1.63 -11.09 14.28
C ARG A 116 0.92 -10.78 12.96
N ILE A 117 1.24 -9.65 12.35
CA ILE A 117 0.78 -9.30 11.01
C ILE A 117 1.37 -10.31 10.02
N LEU A 118 0.52 -10.86 9.14
CA LEU A 118 0.98 -11.72 8.05
C LEU A 118 1.73 -10.87 7.02
N GLU A 119 2.95 -11.27 6.70
CA GLU A 119 3.78 -10.64 5.69
C GLU A 119 3.25 -10.91 4.26
N TRP A 120 2.71 -12.10 4.04
CA TRP A 120 2.16 -12.56 2.76
C TRP A 120 0.66 -12.87 2.84
N ASN A 121 0.10 -13.28 1.71
CA ASN A 121 -1.33 -13.64 1.58
C ASN A 121 -1.79 -14.82 2.45
N GLU A 122 -0.86 -15.59 2.99
CA GLU A 122 -1.07 -16.72 3.88
C GLU A 122 0.03 -16.81 4.93
N GLU A 123 -0.17 -17.64 5.94
CA GLU A 123 0.81 -17.90 6.98
C GLU A 123 1.84 -18.92 6.47
N PHE A 124 2.93 -18.40 5.93
CA PHE A 124 4.06 -19.20 5.47
C PHE A 124 5.15 -19.29 6.53
N THR A 125 6.06 -20.27 6.38
CA THR A 125 7.28 -20.33 7.18
C THR A 125 8.31 -19.35 6.59
N GLU A 126 8.73 -18.37 7.37
CA GLU A 126 9.73 -17.37 6.98
C GLU A 126 11.11 -18.02 6.84
N VAL A 127 11.91 -17.59 5.84
CA VAL A 127 13.32 -17.98 5.73
C VAL A 127 14.16 -17.19 6.70
N GLU A 128 13.90 -15.89 6.85
CA GLU A 128 14.63 -14.98 7.73
C GLU A 128 13.72 -14.46 8.85
N VAL A 129 13.57 -15.25 9.91
CA VAL A 129 12.68 -14.96 11.05
C VAL A 129 13.00 -13.64 11.77
N GLU A 130 14.26 -13.18 11.69
CA GLU A 130 14.72 -11.93 12.30
C GLU A 130 14.65 -10.73 11.36
N HIS A 131 14.15 -10.92 10.15
CA HIS A 131 14.00 -9.84 9.19
C HIS A 131 12.95 -8.84 9.65
N ARG A 132 13.27 -7.52 9.61
CA ARG A 132 12.52 -6.51 10.36
C ARG A 132 11.95 -5.40 9.50
N HIS A 133 11.19 -5.76 8.48
CA HIS A 133 10.47 -4.77 7.67
C HIS A 133 9.01 -4.54 8.09
N LEU A 134 8.47 -5.37 8.97
CA LEU A 134 7.12 -5.25 9.50
C LEU A 134 7.11 -5.08 11.02
#